data_913aaf75c93b2eeb9c75c8b56b7bcec3
#
_entry.id   913aaf75c93b2eeb9c75c8b56b7bcec3
#
_cell.length_a   1.000
_cell.length_b   1.000
_cell.length_c   1.000
_cell.angle_alpha   90.00
_cell.angle_beta   90.00
_cell.angle_gamma   90.00
#
_symmetry.space_group_name_H-M   'P 1'
#
loop_
_entity.id
_entity.type
_entity.pdbx_description
1 polymer ?
#
loop_
_entity_poly.entity_id
_entity_poly.type
_entity_poly.pdbx_seq_one_letter_code
_entity_poly.pdbx_strand_id
1 'polypeptide(L)'
;MTAPAASVGSTPALSLALPVRLDATNAETVSRELMARLRDSAGGQLAEVDATALQSFDSSALATLLALQRLATEKGSRLELRAAPVRLVELARLYGMQDLLLPQTESKAV
;
A
#
# COMPACT_ATOMS: atom_id res chain seq x y z
N MET A 1 11.72 8.17 24.25
CA MET A 1 11.87 8.20 23.79
C MET A 1 12.18 7.88 22.96
N THR A 2 12.33 7.83 22.73
CA THR A 2 12.61 7.77 22.05
C THR A 2 12.89 7.42 21.17
N ALA A 3 12.82 7.21 20.95
CA ALA A 3 13.01 6.88 20.20
C ALA A 3 13.37 6.91 19.31
N PRO A 4 13.61 6.94 19.14
CA PRO A 4 14.00 7.08 18.32
C PRO A 4 14.01 6.63 17.30
N ALA A 5 14.07 6.43 17.48
CA ALA A 5 14.15 6.14 16.74
C ALA A 5 13.81 6.39 15.81
N ALA A 6 13.51 6.57 16.01
CA ALA A 6 13.08 6.84 15.23
C ALA A 6 13.44 7.02 14.17
N SER A 7 13.64 6.98 14.33
CA SER A 7 13.98 7.24 13.58
C SER A 7 13.86 7.10 12.45
N VAL A 8 13.95 7.07 12.41
CA VAL A 8 14.09 7.09 11.37
C VAL A 8 13.05 7.38 10.55
N GLY A 9 12.68 8.18 10.18
CA GLY A 9 11.69 8.64 9.32
C GLY A 9 10.91 7.64 8.54
N SER A 10 11.19 6.41 8.77
CA SER A 10 10.45 5.36 8.05
C SER A 10 9.26 4.83 8.83
N THR A 11 9.01 5.38 10.02
CA THR A 11 7.86 4.95 10.78
C THR A 11 6.58 5.51 10.14
N PRO A 12 5.66 4.65 9.75
CA PRO A 12 4.44 5.15 9.11
C PRO A 12 3.50 5.76 10.13
N ALA A 13 2.79 6.80 9.70
CA ALA A 13 1.76 7.42 10.50
C ALA A 13 0.47 6.64 10.43
N LEU A 14 0.29 5.85 9.38
CA LEU A 14 -0.92 5.07 9.17
C LEU A 14 -0.53 3.74 8.58
N SER A 15 -1.08 2.66 9.11
CA SER A 15 -0.85 1.34 8.56
C SER A 15 -2.19 0.75 8.15
N LEU A 16 -2.30 0.34 6.91
CA LEU A 16 -3.51 -0.25 6.35
C LEU A 16 -3.22 -1.71 6.02
N ALA A 17 -3.94 -2.61 6.66
CA ALA A 17 -3.70 -4.04 6.46
C ALA A 17 -4.61 -4.59 5.37
N LEU A 18 -4.02 -5.32 4.43
CA LEU A 18 -4.80 -6.02 3.43
C LEU A 18 -5.31 -7.33 4.01
N PRO A 19 -6.50 -7.78 3.59
CA PRO A 19 -7.06 -9.04 4.08
C PRO A 19 -6.33 -10.23 3.47
N VAL A 20 -6.68 -11.41 3.95
CA VAL A 20 -6.13 -12.64 3.41
C VAL A 20 -6.50 -12.80 1.93
N ARG A 21 -7.70 -12.38 1.57
CA ARG A 21 -8.18 -12.45 0.19
C ARG A 21 -8.60 -11.07 -0.27
N LEU A 22 -8.16 -10.72 -1.48
CA LEU A 22 -8.53 -9.44 -2.08
C LEU A 22 -8.73 -9.68 -3.57
N ASP A 23 -9.98 -9.89 -3.96
CA ASP A 23 -10.31 -10.20 -5.35
C ASP A 23 -11.60 -9.48 -5.72
N ALA A 24 -12.13 -9.81 -6.90
CA ALA A 24 -13.31 -9.10 -7.41
C ALA A 24 -14.52 -9.21 -6.49
N THR A 25 -14.58 -10.23 -5.64
CA THR A 25 -15.76 -10.43 -4.80
C THR A 25 -15.76 -9.48 -3.61
N ASN A 26 -14.60 -8.99 -3.16
CA ASN A 26 -14.57 -8.13 -1.98
C ASN A 26 -13.79 -6.83 -2.17
N ALA A 27 -13.24 -6.62 -3.36
CA ALA A 27 -12.36 -5.46 -3.56
C ALA A 27 -13.07 -4.14 -3.33
N GLU A 28 -14.34 -4.05 -3.70
CA GLU A 28 -15.04 -2.78 -3.53
C GLU A 28 -15.20 -2.44 -2.05
N THR A 29 -15.59 -3.42 -1.25
CA THR A 29 -15.75 -3.19 0.19
C THR A 29 -14.42 -2.86 0.84
N VAL A 30 -13.39 -3.64 0.52
CA VAL A 30 -12.07 -3.42 1.11
C VAL A 30 -11.53 -2.05 0.70
N SER A 31 -11.67 -1.72 -0.57
CA SER A 31 -11.19 -0.44 -1.08
C SER A 31 -11.86 0.71 -0.35
N ARG A 32 -13.17 0.62 -0.18
CA ARG A 32 -13.92 1.69 0.50
C ARG A 32 -13.46 1.88 1.92
N GLU A 33 -13.23 0.77 2.62
CA GLU A 33 -12.81 0.85 4.02
C GLU A 33 -11.41 1.43 4.15
N LEU A 34 -10.50 0.97 3.32
CA LEU A 34 -9.13 1.44 3.40
C LEU A 34 -9.03 2.90 2.97
N MET A 35 -9.77 3.27 1.94
CA MET A 35 -9.76 4.66 1.50
C MET A 35 -10.35 5.58 2.54
N ALA A 36 -11.37 5.13 3.27
CA ALA A 36 -11.94 5.95 4.34
C ALA A 36 -10.91 6.22 5.42
N ARG A 37 -10.14 5.20 5.79
CA ARG A 37 -9.11 5.37 6.80
C ARG A 37 -8.01 6.31 6.31
N LEU A 38 -7.62 6.16 5.06
CA LEU A 38 -6.60 7.04 4.50
C LEU A 38 -7.11 8.46 4.41
N ARG A 39 -8.37 8.63 4.02
CA ARG A 39 -8.97 9.95 3.91
C ARG A 39 -9.03 10.66 5.25
N ASP A 40 -9.28 9.90 6.31
CA ASP A 40 -9.38 10.47 7.64
C ASP A 40 -8.03 10.79 8.26
N SER A 41 -6.94 10.29 7.67
CA SER A 41 -5.62 10.55 8.20
C SER A 41 -5.14 11.93 7.79
N ALA A 42 -4.15 12.43 8.53
CA ALA A 42 -3.52 13.68 8.16
C ALA A 42 -2.71 13.50 6.88
N GLY A 43 -2.74 14.50 6.02
CA GLY A 43 -1.93 14.44 4.81
C GLY A 43 -0.47 14.71 5.08
N GLY A 44 0.36 14.49 4.06
CA GLY A 44 1.79 14.78 4.15
C GLY A 44 2.59 13.78 4.94
N GLN A 45 2.04 12.61 5.20
CA GLN A 45 2.69 11.62 6.04
C GLN A 45 2.88 10.31 5.26
N LEU A 46 3.68 9.44 5.85
CA LEU A 46 3.90 8.12 5.27
C LEU A 46 2.75 7.20 5.67
N ALA A 47 2.12 6.61 4.68
CA ALA A 47 1.09 5.59 4.89
C ALA A 47 1.63 4.27 4.36
N GLU A 48 1.43 3.22 5.11
CA GLU A 48 1.93 1.90 4.76
C GLU A 48 0.76 0.98 4.47
N VAL A 49 0.86 0.21 3.39
CA VAL A 49 -0.10 -0.86 3.12
C VAL A 49 0.60 -2.18 3.44
N ASP A 50 0.12 -2.86 4.44
CA ASP A 50 0.73 -4.09 4.92
C ASP A 50 0.05 -5.27 4.25
N ALA A 51 0.79 -5.96 3.39
CA ALA A 51 0.27 -7.09 2.64
C ALA A 51 0.68 -8.43 3.24
N THR A 52 1.14 -8.42 4.48
CA THR A 52 1.64 -9.64 5.11
C THR A 52 0.62 -10.77 5.07
N ALA A 53 -0.65 -10.47 5.31
CA ALA A 53 -1.69 -11.49 5.40
C ALA A 53 -2.22 -11.91 4.03
N LEU A 54 -1.91 -11.18 2.99
CA LEU A 54 -2.53 -11.41 1.68
C LEU A 54 -2.04 -12.71 1.07
N GLN A 55 -2.96 -13.60 0.75
CA GLN A 55 -2.63 -14.90 0.18
C GLN A 55 -3.29 -15.15 -1.16
N SER A 56 -4.49 -14.62 -1.36
CA SER A 56 -5.25 -14.87 -2.56
C SER A 56 -5.73 -13.55 -3.15
N PHE A 57 -5.47 -13.33 -4.43
CA PHE A 57 -5.82 -12.06 -5.04
C PHE A 57 -5.86 -12.19 -6.56
N ASP A 58 -6.47 -11.19 -7.18
CA ASP A 58 -6.45 -11.06 -8.63
C ASP A 58 -6.14 -9.59 -8.96
N SER A 59 -6.38 -9.18 -10.19
CA SER A 59 -6.05 -7.82 -10.60
C SER A 59 -6.87 -6.76 -9.87
N SER A 60 -7.96 -7.15 -9.21
CA SER A 60 -8.71 -6.21 -8.39
C SER A 60 -7.86 -5.66 -7.25
N ALA A 61 -6.89 -6.44 -6.78
CA ALA A 61 -5.98 -5.96 -5.74
C ALA A 61 -5.16 -4.79 -6.25
N LEU A 62 -4.72 -4.85 -7.52
CA LEU A 62 -3.97 -3.74 -8.08
C LEU A 62 -4.83 -2.50 -8.20
N ALA A 63 -6.08 -2.67 -8.59
CA ALA A 63 -6.99 -1.54 -8.70
C ALA A 63 -7.18 -0.86 -7.34
N THR A 64 -7.32 -1.67 -6.30
CA THR A 64 -7.44 -1.14 -4.94
C THR A 64 -6.19 -0.36 -4.56
N LEU A 65 -5.03 -0.93 -4.81
CA LEU A 65 -3.77 -0.27 -4.46
C LEU A 65 -3.59 1.02 -5.25
N LEU A 66 -3.98 1.02 -6.51
CA LEU A 66 -3.88 2.22 -7.33
C LEU A 66 -4.81 3.32 -6.81
N ALA A 67 -6.00 2.96 -6.38
CA ALA A 67 -6.93 3.94 -5.82
C ALA A 67 -6.34 4.54 -4.55
N LEU A 68 -5.74 3.72 -3.71
CA LEU A 68 -5.10 4.22 -2.50
C LEU A 68 -3.93 5.14 -2.84
N GLN A 69 -3.16 4.77 -3.85
CA GLN A 69 -2.03 5.59 -4.26
C GLN A 69 -2.48 6.96 -4.75
N ARG A 70 -3.56 6.99 -5.52
CA ARG A 70 -4.07 8.26 -6.00
C ARG A 70 -4.55 9.15 -4.87
N LEU A 71 -5.26 8.56 -3.92
CA LEU A 71 -5.73 9.32 -2.77
C LEU A 71 -4.58 9.83 -1.93
N ALA A 72 -3.57 9.00 -1.71
CA ALA A 72 -2.40 9.41 -0.96
C ALA A 72 -1.71 10.59 -1.65
N THR A 73 -1.58 10.52 -2.96
CA THR A 73 -0.97 11.61 -3.72
C THR A 73 -1.76 12.90 -3.55
N GLU A 74 -3.08 12.81 -3.60
CA GLU A 74 -3.92 13.99 -3.43
C GLU A 74 -3.74 14.62 -2.06
N LYS A 75 -3.44 13.80 -1.06
CA LYS A 75 -3.23 14.29 0.30
C LYS A 75 -1.78 14.69 0.56
N GLY A 76 -0.92 14.55 -0.42
CA GLY A 76 0.49 14.84 -0.23
C GLY A 76 1.20 13.79 0.61
N SER A 77 0.61 12.63 0.75
CA SER A 77 1.16 11.54 1.53
C SER A 77 1.93 10.59 0.63
N ARG A 78 2.85 9.83 1.25
CA ARG A 78 3.53 8.75 0.55
C ARG A 78 2.87 7.44 0.93
N LEU A 79 2.70 6.57 -0.06
CA LEU A 79 2.13 5.25 0.18
C LEU A 79 3.18 4.21 -0.16
N GLU A 80 3.45 3.31 0.76
CA GLU A 80 4.41 2.24 0.55
C GLU A 80 3.75 0.91 0.79
N LEU A 81 3.99 -0.03 -0.11
CA LEU A 81 3.48 -1.39 0.00
C LEU A 81 4.54 -2.25 0.68
N ARG A 82 4.14 -2.90 1.76
CA ARG A 82 5.07 -3.67 2.56
C ARG A 82 4.70 -5.15 2.54
N ALA A 83 5.72 -6.00 2.50
CA ALA A 83 5.55 -7.46 2.57
C ALA A 83 4.69 -7.98 1.43
N ALA A 84 4.82 -7.39 0.25
CA ALA A 84 4.03 -7.82 -0.90
C ALA A 84 4.44 -9.22 -1.32
N PRO A 85 3.47 -10.13 -1.55
CA PRO A 85 3.80 -11.43 -2.11
C PRO A 85 4.48 -11.29 -3.46
N VAL A 86 5.37 -12.22 -3.77
CA VAL A 86 6.10 -12.17 -5.04
C VAL A 86 5.14 -12.11 -6.22
N ARG A 87 4.05 -12.89 -6.14
CA ARG A 87 3.10 -12.91 -7.24
C ARG A 87 2.42 -11.57 -7.45
N LEU A 88 2.20 -10.83 -6.35
CA LEU A 88 1.62 -9.50 -6.48
C LEU A 88 2.60 -8.54 -7.14
N VAL A 89 3.86 -8.64 -6.77
CA VAL A 89 4.90 -7.82 -7.39
C VAL A 89 4.98 -8.11 -8.88
N GLU A 90 4.93 -9.38 -9.26
CA GLU A 90 4.98 -9.77 -10.66
C GLU A 90 3.77 -9.24 -11.41
N LEU A 91 2.60 -9.32 -10.80
CA LEU A 91 1.39 -8.83 -11.42
C LEU A 91 1.46 -7.32 -11.62
N ALA A 92 1.95 -6.60 -10.61
CA ALA A 92 2.11 -5.16 -10.73
C ALA A 92 3.07 -4.81 -11.86
N ARG A 93 4.14 -5.59 -12.00
CA ARG A 93 5.11 -5.34 -13.06
C ARG A 93 4.49 -5.56 -14.44
N LEU A 94 3.66 -6.59 -14.56
CA LEU A 94 2.97 -6.84 -15.82
C LEU A 94 2.07 -5.69 -16.22
N TYR A 95 1.51 -5.00 -15.24
CA TYR A 95 0.62 -3.88 -15.52
C TYR A 95 1.36 -2.55 -15.52
N GLY A 96 2.69 -2.58 -15.42
CA GLY A 96 3.47 -1.35 -15.43
C GLY A 96 3.28 -0.50 -14.20
N MET A 97 2.92 -1.09 -13.08
CA MET A 97 2.55 -0.36 -11.88
C MET A 97 3.59 -0.44 -10.77
N GLN A 98 4.71 -1.10 -11.00
CA GLN A 98 5.68 -1.28 -9.92
C GLN A 98 6.22 0.05 -9.40
N ASP A 99 6.40 1.02 -10.28
CA ASP A 99 6.95 2.31 -9.86
C ASP A 99 5.98 3.09 -8.99
N LEU A 100 4.70 2.78 -9.11
CA LEU A 100 3.67 3.47 -8.35
C LEU A 100 3.41 2.83 -7.00
N LEU A 101 3.61 1.52 -6.90
CA LEU A 101 3.18 0.76 -5.73
C LEU A 101 4.33 0.29 -4.87
N LEU A 102 5.53 0.21 -5.41
CA LEU A 102 6.66 -0.34 -4.66
C LEU A 102 7.63 0.76 -4.29
N PRO A 103 8.29 0.63 -3.14
CA PRO A 103 9.28 1.63 -2.74
C PRO A 103 10.42 1.69 -3.74
N GLN A 104 10.96 2.87 -3.92
CA GLN A 104 12.09 3.05 -4.80
C GLN A 104 13.29 2.24 -4.36
N THR A 105 13.47 2.11 -3.06
CA THR A 105 14.60 1.34 -2.55
C THR A 105 14.53 -0.10 -2.99
N GLU A 106 13.33 -0.61 -3.15
CA GLU A 106 13.16 -1.98 -3.59
C GLU A 106 13.68 -2.16 -5.00
N SER A 107 13.33 -1.26 -5.87
CA SER A 107 13.76 -1.42 -7.24
C SER A 107 15.26 -1.27 -7.36
N LYS A 108 15.89 -0.58 -6.45
CA LYS A 108 17.32 -0.43 -6.51
C LYS A 108 18.07 -1.64 -6.00
N ALA A 109 17.42 -2.41 -5.20
CA ALA A 109 18.06 -3.57 -4.63
C ALA A 109 18.46 -4.59 -5.69
N VAL A 110 18.05 -4.40 -6.88
CA VAL A 110 18.33 -5.35 -7.95
C VAL A 110 19.70 -5.11 -8.62
#